data_64f0e3452d625d65e703c630cc7c64ee
#
_entry.id   64f0e3452d625d65e703c630cc7c64ee
#
_cell.length_a   1.000
_cell.length_b   1.000
_cell.length_c   1.000
_cell.angle_alpha   90.00
_cell.angle_beta   90.00
_cell.angle_gamma   90.00
#
_symmetry.space_group_name_H-M   'P 1'
#
loop_
_entity.id
_entity.type
_entity.pdbx_description
1 polymer ?
#
loop_
_entity_poly.entity_id
_entity_poly.type
_entity_poly.pdbx_seq_one_letter_code
_entity_poly.pdbx_strand_id
1 'polypeptide(L)'
;TERSLVYETDPIRRTRAELAVIDCAYGADPRSAEVLRFDFLTRMAALLAAGKPVLLPVPKYGRGLEQLALLCRARPKAAVFGDAQFLYQLAWAQTDRFWLAPNARDSLTRVQVQPLTGIPDSGVCFLSDPQLKSPGTRKFADAFIAAGGSVVMTGTPERGSYSASLMQDGKMEYLRYPVHQNETEYRRLLRENHFSRPIPYHTPDFSAKREILF
;
A
#
# COMPACT_ATOMS: atom_id res chain seq x y z
N THR A 1 5.38 -6.94 -5.73
CA THR A 1 4.94 -8.32 -5.43
C THR A 1 4.44 -8.97 -6.70
N GLU A 2 4.60 -10.28 -6.83
CA GLU A 2 4.10 -11.06 -7.96
C GLU A 2 2.56 -11.05 -8.08
N ARG A 3 1.87 -10.51 -7.09
CA ARG A 3 0.41 -10.55 -6.99
C ARG A 3 -0.18 -9.18 -6.75
N SER A 4 0.16 -8.22 -7.62
CA SER A 4 -0.58 -6.96 -7.65
C SER A 4 -2.05 -7.23 -7.96
N LEU A 5 -2.96 -6.52 -7.29
CA LEU A 5 -4.39 -6.54 -7.62
C LEU A 5 -4.72 -5.62 -8.79
N VAL A 6 -3.86 -4.65 -9.02
CA VAL A 6 -4.12 -3.57 -10.00
C VAL A 6 -3.32 -3.75 -11.26
N TYR A 7 -2.06 -4.13 -11.16
CA TYR A 7 -1.17 -4.21 -12.31
C TYR A 7 -0.99 -5.67 -12.77
N GLU A 8 -1.05 -5.87 -14.07
CA GLU A 8 -0.67 -7.14 -14.66
C GLU A 8 0.84 -7.29 -14.57
N THR A 9 1.30 -8.34 -13.89
CA THR A 9 2.72 -8.58 -13.65
C THR A 9 3.03 -10.05 -13.81
N ASP A 10 4.06 -10.34 -14.59
CA ASP A 10 4.60 -11.69 -14.73
C ASP A 10 5.81 -11.89 -13.83
N PRO A 11 5.83 -12.93 -13.02
CA PRO A 11 7.00 -13.24 -12.21
C PRO A 11 8.16 -13.70 -13.10
N ILE A 12 9.38 -13.28 -12.74
CA ILE A 12 10.60 -13.74 -13.38
C ILE A 12 10.77 -15.23 -13.06
N ARG A 13 10.87 -16.07 -14.11
CA ARG A 13 11.05 -17.52 -13.99
C ARG A 13 12.11 -18.01 -14.96
N ARG A 14 12.86 -19.05 -14.56
CA ARG A 14 13.88 -19.71 -15.38
C ARG A 14 14.92 -18.74 -15.95
N THR A 15 15.12 -17.62 -15.31
CA THR A 15 16.08 -16.60 -15.69
C THR A 15 17.44 -16.95 -15.13
N ARG A 16 18.50 -16.73 -15.92
CA ARG A 16 19.89 -16.85 -15.49
C ARG A 16 20.52 -15.46 -15.41
N ALA A 17 21.17 -15.17 -14.30
CA ALA A 17 21.95 -13.95 -14.14
C ALA A 17 23.14 -14.21 -13.22
N GLU A 18 24.25 -13.54 -13.46
CA GLU A 18 25.40 -13.58 -12.56
C GLU A 18 25.09 -12.85 -11.25
N LEU A 19 24.43 -11.70 -11.35
CA LEU A 19 24.04 -10.87 -10.22
C LEU A 19 22.54 -10.56 -10.27
N ALA A 20 21.85 -10.72 -9.15
CA ALA A 20 20.47 -10.31 -8.99
C ALA A 20 20.29 -9.52 -7.69
N VAL A 21 19.85 -8.26 -7.78
CA VAL A 21 19.47 -7.45 -6.62
C VAL A 21 17.96 -7.53 -6.49
N ILE A 22 17.48 -8.08 -5.37
CA ILE A 22 16.08 -8.48 -5.19
C ILE A 22 15.50 -7.77 -3.97
N ASP A 23 14.35 -7.12 -4.17
CA ASP A 23 13.64 -6.45 -3.07
C ASP A 23 13.16 -7.46 -2.02
N CYS A 24 13.47 -7.17 -0.75
CA CYS A 24 13.13 -7.97 0.41
C CYS A 24 12.65 -7.09 1.58
N ALA A 25 11.93 -6.01 1.28
CA ALA A 25 11.59 -4.99 2.26
C ALA A 25 10.83 -5.52 3.49
N TYR A 26 10.10 -6.63 3.34
CA TYR A 26 9.38 -7.21 4.48
C TYR A 26 10.19 -8.24 5.26
N GLY A 27 11.40 -8.55 4.81
CA GLY A 27 12.32 -9.42 5.54
C GLY A 27 11.69 -10.75 5.97
N ALA A 28 11.85 -11.10 7.22
CA ALA A 28 11.35 -12.35 7.81
C ALA A 28 9.83 -12.37 8.13
N ASP A 29 9.04 -11.41 7.70
CA ASP A 29 7.57 -11.45 7.92
C ASP A 29 6.96 -12.62 7.11
N PRO A 30 6.41 -13.66 7.78
CA PRO A 30 5.90 -14.84 7.09
C PRO A 30 4.51 -14.65 6.51
N ARG A 31 3.83 -13.53 6.81
CA ARG A 31 2.43 -13.31 6.41
C ARG A 31 2.32 -13.20 4.91
N SER A 32 1.38 -13.93 4.34
CA SER A 32 1.08 -13.85 2.92
C SER A 32 0.39 -12.53 2.55
N ALA A 33 0.42 -12.18 1.27
CA ALA A 33 -0.29 -11.02 0.76
C ALA A 33 -1.81 -11.10 1.02
N GLU A 34 -2.38 -12.30 0.96
CA GLU A 34 -3.79 -12.55 1.25
C GLU A 34 -4.14 -12.25 2.70
N VAL A 35 -3.31 -12.70 3.65
CA VAL A 35 -3.49 -12.40 5.08
C VAL A 35 -3.43 -10.90 5.33
N LEU A 36 -2.43 -10.21 4.81
CA LEU A 36 -2.29 -8.77 4.99
C LEU A 36 -3.45 -7.96 4.37
N ARG A 37 -4.00 -8.42 3.23
CA ARG A 37 -5.18 -7.81 2.61
C ARG A 37 -6.45 -8.08 3.41
N PHE A 38 -6.59 -9.27 3.96
CA PHE A 38 -7.70 -9.63 4.83
C PHE A 38 -7.69 -8.79 6.11
N ASP A 39 -6.53 -8.65 6.76
CA ASP A 39 -6.34 -7.79 7.94
C ASP A 39 -6.72 -6.34 7.63
N PHE A 40 -6.25 -5.83 6.49
CA PHE A 40 -6.61 -4.49 6.02
C PHE A 40 -8.12 -4.33 5.85
N LEU A 41 -8.79 -5.22 5.13
CA LEU A 41 -10.24 -5.15 4.91
C LEU A 41 -11.03 -5.25 6.22
N THR A 42 -10.64 -6.16 7.09
CA THR A 42 -11.29 -6.36 8.40
C THR A 42 -11.20 -5.09 9.24
N ARG A 43 -10.01 -4.50 9.28
CA ARG A 43 -9.81 -3.27 10.04
C ARG A 43 -10.55 -2.08 9.44
N MET A 44 -10.48 -1.92 8.11
CA MET A 44 -11.22 -0.86 7.42
C MET A 44 -12.72 -0.98 7.63
N ALA A 45 -13.27 -2.19 7.57
CA ALA A 45 -14.69 -2.43 7.85
C ALA A 45 -15.07 -2.00 9.27
N ALA A 46 -14.26 -2.33 10.27
CA ALA A 46 -14.49 -1.94 11.66
C ALA A 46 -14.43 -0.40 11.85
N LEU A 47 -13.45 0.27 11.24
CA LEU A 47 -13.33 1.73 11.30
C LEU A 47 -14.51 2.43 10.63
N LEU A 48 -14.92 1.97 9.46
CA LEU A 48 -16.06 2.55 8.73
C LEU A 48 -17.39 2.29 9.43
N ALA A 49 -17.54 1.15 10.10
CA ALA A 49 -18.75 0.85 10.91
C ALA A 49 -18.88 1.80 12.10
N ALA A 50 -17.81 2.41 12.57
CA ALA A 50 -17.87 3.46 13.60
C ALA A 50 -18.45 4.79 13.09
N GLY A 51 -18.78 4.90 11.79
CA GLY A 51 -19.42 6.06 11.19
C GLY A 51 -18.50 7.28 11.03
N LYS A 52 -17.17 7.09 11.14
CA LYS A 52 -16.19 8.18 11.05
C LYS A 52 -15.32 8.06 9.80
N PRO A 53 -14.72 9.17 9.33
CA PRO A 53 -13.86 9.11 8.17
C PRO A 53 -12.53 8.43 8.50
N VAL A 54 -11.95 7.77 7.49
CA VAL A 54 -10.65 7.10 7.58
C VAL A 54 -9.70 7.72 6.56
N LEU A 55 -8.58 8.26 7.02
CA LEU A 55 -7.52 8.81 6.18
C LEU A 55 -6.44 7.76 5.91
N LEU A 56 -6.15 7.54 4.64
CA LEU A 56 -5.07 6.69 4.15
C LEU A 56 -4.00 7.56 3.47
N PRO A 57 -2.92 7.93 4.17
CA PRO A 57 -1.76 8.52 3.53
C PRO A 57 -1.07 7.48 2.64
N VAL A 58 -0.99 7.76 1.34
CA VAL A 58 -0.49 6.80 0.33
C VAL A 58 0.61 7.44 -0.53
N PRO A 59 1.51 6.63 -1.12
CA PRO A 59 2.42 7.11 -2.14
C PRO A 59 1.67 7.71 -3.34
N LYS A 60 2.34 8.61 -4.06
CA LYS A 60 1.79 9.22 -5.27
C LYS A 60 1.34 8.22 -6.32
N TYR A 61 1.92 7.01 -6.32
CA TYR A 61 1.61 5.96 -7.28
C TYR A 61 1.52 4.59 -6.61
N GLY A 62 0.73 3.70 -7.19
CA GLY A 62 0.66 2.27 -6.88
C GLY A 62 -0.26 1.93 -5.71
N ARG A 63 0.24 1.99 -4.48
CA ARG A 63 -0.46 1.47 -3.28
C ARG A 63 -1.88 1.99 -3.10
N GLY A 64 -2.13 3.27 -3.35
CA GLY A 64 -3.47 3.84 -3.23
C GLY A 64 -4.49 3.18 -4.16
N LEU A 65 -4.12 2.92 -5.42
CA LEU A 65 -4.99 2.21 -6.37
C LEU A 65 -5.20 0.74 -5.98
N GLU A 66 -4.19 0.08 -5.43
CA GLU A 66 -4.30 -1.28 -4.89
C GLU A 66 -5.35 -1.35 -3.77
N GLN A 67 -5.29 -0.41 -2.84
CA GLN A 67 -6.23 -0.32 -1.72
C GLN A 67 -7.64 0.03 -2.20
N LEU A 68 -7.76 0.97 -3.14
CA LEU A 68 -9.05 1.33 -3.73
C LEU A 68 -9.69 0.13 -4.44
N ALA A 69 -8.94 -0.60 -5.28
CA ALA A 69 -9.44 -1.79 -5.96
C ALA A 69 -9.89 -2.87 -4.97
N LEU A 70 -9.15 -3.06 -3.88
CA LEU A 70 -9.50 -4.01 -2.83
C LEU A 70 -10.78 -3.60 -2.09
N LEU A 71 -10.91 -2.32 -1.73
CA LEU A 71 -12.11 -1.78 -1.10
C LEU A 71 -13.32 -1.89 -2.03
N CYS A 72 -13.19 -1.58 -3.32
CA CYS A 72 -14.28 -1.74 -4.30
C CYS A 72 -14.79 -3.18 -4.37
N ARG A 73 -13.89 -4.18 -4.28
CA ARG A 73 -14.29 -5.60 -4.26
C ARG A 73 -15.04 -5.98 -3.01
N ALA A 74 -14.66 -5.45 -1.86
CA ALA A 74 -15.35 -5.66 -0.58
C ALA A 74 -16.69 -4.92 -0.51
N ARG A 75 -16.96 -4.02 -1.47
CA ARG A 75 -18.20 -3.23 -1.61
C ARG A 75 -18.63 -2.51 -0.32
N PRO A 76 -17.76 -1.82 0.38
CA PRO A 76 -18.22 -0.97 1.47
C PRO A 76 -19.15 0.10 0.89
N LYS A 77 -20.27 0.36 1.54
CA LYS A 77 -21.18 1.48 1.21
C LYS A 77 -20.60 2.81 1.69
N ALA A 78 -19.32 3.02 1.53
CA ALA A 78 -18.62 4.19 2.01
C ALA A 78 -18.26 5.09 0.84
N ALA A 79 -18.45 6.40 1.00
CA ALA A 79 -17.94 7.37 0.07
C ALA A 79 -16.39 7.33 0.02
N VAL A 80 -15.85 7.60 -1.14
CA VAL A 80 -14.38 7.62 -1.32
C VAL A 80 -13.97 9.01 -1.80
N PHE A 81 -12.93 9.53 -1.19
CA PHE A 81 -12.37 10.85 -1.48
C PHE A 81 -10.89 10.72 -1.80
N GLY A 82 -10.37 11.60 -2.66
CA GLY A 82 -8.96 11.64 -3.00
C GLY A 82 -8.47 13.07 -3.21
N ASP A 83 -7.22 13.33 -2.83
CA ASP A 83 -6.57 14.57 -3.18
C ASP A 83 -6.34 14.67 -4.71
N ALA A 84 -5.93 15.84 -5.19
CA ALA A 84 -5.74 16.08 -6.62
C ALA A 84 -4.75 15.08 -7.27
N GLN A 85 -3.70 14.71 -6.55
CA GLN A 85 -2.70 13.74 -7.04
C GLN A 85 -3.28 12.33 -7.14
N PHE A 86 -4.09 11.92 -6.18
CA PHE A 86 -4.78 10.63 -6.21
C PHE A 86 -5.79 10.55 -7.35
N LEU A 87 -6.58 11.61 -7.54
CA LEU A 87 -7.54 11.73 -8.64
C LEU A 87 -6.84 11.70 -10.01
N TYR A 88 -5.71 12.38 -10.13
CA TYR A 88 -4.89 12.33 -11.34
C TYR A 88 -4.42 10.91 -11.66
N GLN A 89 -3.90 10.18 -10.66
CA GLN A 89 -3.48 8.79 -10.82
C GLN A 89 -4.64 7.86 -11.20
N LEU A 90 -5.80 8.05 -10.59
CA LEU A 90 -7.00 7.28 -10.91
C LEU A 90 -7.47 7.56 -12.34
N ALA A 91 -7.54 8.83 -12.75
CA ALA A 91 -7.93 9.22 -14.09
C ALA A 91 -6.98 8.63 -15.14
N TRP A 92 -5.68 8.64 -14.88
CA TRP A 92 -4.70 7.99 -15.74
C TRP A 92 -4.95 6.48 -15.85
N ALA A 93 -5.15 5.78 -14.73
CA ALA A 93 -5.46 4.35 -14.73
C ALA A 93 -6.79 4.02 -15.45
N GLN A 94 -7.79 4.91 -15.39
CA GLN A 94 -9.06 4.77 -16.10
C GLN A 94 -8.94 4.98 -17.61
N THR A 95 -7.99 5.78 -18.05
CA THR A 95 -7.73 6.10 -19.45
C THR A 95 -6.80 5.07 -20.10
N ASP A 96 -5.66 4.82 -19.48
CA ASP A 96 -4.65 3.86 -19.95
C ASP A 96 -4.81 2.52 -19.21
N ARG A 97 -5.68 1.68 -19.76
CA ARG A 97 -6.05 0.39 -19.13
C ARG A 97 -5.09 -0.75 -19.48
N PHE A 98 -4.11 -0.51 -20.31
CA PHE A 98 -3.21 -1.55 -20.81
C PHE A 98 -2.48 -2.28 -19.69
N TRP A 99 -2.04 -1.54 -18.67
CA TRP A 99 -1.27 -2.06 -17.54
C TRP A 99 -2.13 -2.66 -16.43
N LEU A 100 -3.46 -2.54 -16.51
CA LEU A 100 -4.34 -3.00 -15.44
C LEU A 100 -4.67 -4.48 -15.61
N ALA A 101 -4.56 -5.23 -14.53
CA ALA A 101 -5.09 -6.57 -14.45
C ALA A 101 -6.61 -6.57 -14.77
N PRO A 102 -7.14 -7.59 -15.48
CA PRO A 102 -8.54 -7.62 -15.93
C PRO A 102 -9.55 -7.30 -14.83
N ASN A 103 -9.37 -7.91 -13.65
CA ASN A 103 -10.26 -7.69 -12.50
C ASN A 103 -10.19 -6.27 -11.92
N ALA A 104 -9.06 -5.56 -12.09
CA ALA A 104 -8.92 -4.18 -11.64
C ALA A 104 -9.53 -3.20 -12.63
N ARG A 105 -9.48 -3.50 -13.92
CA ARG A 105 -10.10 -2.67 -14.98
C ARG A 105 -11.56 -2.41 -14.64
N ASP A 106 -12.33 -3.46 -14.36
CA ASP A 106 -13.76 -3.33 -14.06
C ASP A 106 -14.03 -2.54 -12.79
N SER A 107 -13.24 -2.80 -11.75
CA SER A 107 -13.41 -2.13 -10.45
C SER A 107 -13.04 -0.64 -10.53
N LEU A 108 -11.88 -0.32 -11.10
CA LEU A 108 -11.39 1.06 -11.14
C LEU A 108 -12.11 1.93 -12.19
N THR A 109 -12.62 1.34 -13.27
CA THR A 109 -13.36 2.09 -14.29
C THR A 109 -14.69 2.64 -13.77
N ARG A 110 -15.34 1.92 -12.87
CA ARG A 110 -16.69 2.26 -12.36
C ARG A 110 -16.67 3.02 -11.05
N VAL A 111 -15.53 3.09 -10.38
CA VAL A 111 -15.45 3.76 -9.10
C VAL A 111 -15.53 5.28 -9.27
N GLN A 112 -16.35 5.90 -8.44
CA GLN A 112 -16.41 7.34 -8.32
C GLN A 112 -15.67 7.76 -7.05
N VAL A 113 -14.66 8.60 -7.22
CA VAL A 113 -13.89 9.19 -6.12
C VAL A 113 -14.12 10.70 -6.15
N GLN A 114 -14.59 11.23 -5.05
CA GLN A 114 -14.86 12.66 -4.91
C GLN A 114 -13.57 13.43 -4.58
N PRO A 115 -13.46 14.71 -4.97
CA PRO A 115 -12.36 15.56 -4.54
C PRO A 115 -12.32 15.71 -3.02
N LEU A 116 -11.14 15.54 -2.43
CA LEU A 116 -10.91 15.77 -1.00
C LEU A 116 -10.64 17.26 -0.77
N THR A 117 -11.70 18.03 -0.60
CA THR A 117 -11.65 19.50 -0.39
C THR A 117 -11.76 19.90 1.07
N GLY A 118 -12.11 18.99 1.95
CA GLY A 118 -12.29 19.17 3.40
C GLY A 118 -12.38 17.82 4.10
N ILE A 119 -12.70 17.83 5.39
CA ILE A 119 -12.89 16.61 6.17
C ILE A 119 -14.35 16.17 6.02
N PRO A 120 -14.61 15.00 5.40
CA PRO A 120 -15.97 14.49 5.28
C PRO A 120 -16.45 13.92 6.62
N ASP A 121 -17.77 13.81 6.80
CA ASP A 121 -18.37 13.22 8.00
C ASP A 121 -18.05 11.72 8.10
N SER A 122 -17.92 11.03 6.98
CA SER A 122 -17.62 9.58 6.91
C SER A 122 -16.97 9.22 5.58
N GLY A 123 -16.42 8.00 5.47
CA GLY A 123 -15.85 7.48 4.23
C GLY A 123 -14.34 7.28 4.27
N VAL A 124 -13.75 6.96 3.12
CA VAL A 124 -12.31 6.72 2.97
C VAL A 124 -11.68 7.86 2.20
N CYS A 125 -10.63 8.45 2.74
CA CYS A 125 -9.89 9.58 2.17
C CYS A 125 -8.48 9.14 1.80
N PHE A 126 -8.08 9.31 0.56
CA PHE A 126 -6.72 9.08 0.07
C PHE A 126 -5.95 10.40 0.00
N LEU A 127 -4.79 10.44 0.65
CA LEU A 127 -3.89 11.60 0.68
C LEU A 127 -2.50 11.18 0.16
N SER A 128 -2.04 11.80 -0.92
CA SER A 128 -0.83 11.40 -1.64
C SER A 128 0.48 11.91 -1.01
N ASP A 129 0.60 11.76 0.29
CA ASP A 129 1.81 12.07 1.08
C ASP A 129 1.91 11.10 2.28
N PRO A 130 2.49 9.90 2.10
CA PRO A 130 2.49 8.88 3.15
C PRO A 130 3.28 9.29 4.38
N GLN A 131 4.27 10.18 4.23
CA GLN A 131 5.11 10.62 5.33
C GLN A 131 4.66 11.96 5.94
N LEU A 132 3.60 12.55 5.39
CA LEU A 132 3.09 13.88 5.77
C LEU A 132 4.21 14.93 5.77
N LYS A 133 4.97 14.98 4.66
CA LYS A 133 6.16 15.84 4.54
C LYS A 133 5.79 17.32 4.38
N SER A 134 4.69 17.61 3.69
CA SER A 134 4.28 19.00 3.47
C SER A 134 3.57 19.61 4.66
N PRO A 135 3.73 20.93 4.91
CA PRO A 135 2.97 21.60 5.97
C PRO A 135 1.45 21.49 5.80
N GLY A 136 0.96 21.48 4.55
CA GLY A 136 -0.47 21.36 4.26
C GLY A 136 -1.02 19.98 4.65
N THR A 137 -0.33 18.90 4.32
CA THR A 137 -0.76 17.54 4.66
C THR A 137 -0.68 17.28 6.16
N ARG A 138 0.29 17.85 6.87
CA ARG A 138 0.35 17.80 8.35
C ARG A 138 -0.87 18.46 8.98
N LYS A 139 -1.13 19.72 8.61
CA LYS A 139 -2.31 20.46 9.12
C LYS A 139 -3.61 19.72 8.81
N PHE A 140 -3.72 19.13 7.63
CA PHE A 140 -4.90 18.34 7.26
C PHE A 140 -5.05 17.10 8.14
N ALA A 141 -3.96 16.34 8.36
CA ALA A 141 -3.98 15.16 9.22
C ALA A 141 -4.34 15.52 10.68
N ASP A 142 -3.79 16.62 11.22
CA ASP A 142 -4.10 17.08 12.57
C ASP A 142 -5.58 17.47 12.71
N ALA A 143 -6.10 18.23 11.74
CA ALA A 143 -7.50 18.60 11.72
C ALA A 143 -8.42 17.37 11.58
N PHE A 144 -8.00 16.39 10.76
CA PHE A 144 -8.72 15.13 10.56
C PHE A 144 -8.83 14.32 11.86
N ILE A 145 -7.72 14.22 12.61
CA ILE A 145 -7.68 13.57 13.92
C ILE A 145 -8.54 14.36 14.95
N ALA A 146 -8.42 15.67 14.96
CA ALA A 146 -9.21 16.53 15.86
C ALA A 146 -10.72 16.41 15.61
N ALA A 147 -11.14 16.19 14.37
CA ALA A 147 -12.52 15.88 13.99
C ALA A 147 -12.96 14.46 14.36
N GLY A 148 -12.06 13.66 14.97
CA GLY A 148 -12.33 12.29 15.40
C GLY A 148 -12.22 11.26 14.28
N GLY A 149 -11.59 11.60 13.15
CA GLY A 149 -11.26 10.66 12.09
C GLY A 149 -10.09 9.75 12.47
N SER A 150 -10.01 8.59 11.82
CA SER A 150 -8.93 7.62 12.01
C SER A 150 -7.89 7.77 10.91
N VAL A 151 -6.59 7.77 11.25
CA VAL A 151 -5.50 7.81 10.28
C VAL A 151 -4.78 6.47 10.28
N VAL A 152 -4.66 5.86 9.10
CA VAL A 152 -4.07 4.51 8.96
C VAL A 152 -2.90 4.55 7.99
N MET A 153 -1.71 4.29 8.50
CA MET A 153 -0.47 4.13 7.71
C MET A 153 -0.35 2.70 7.19
N THR A 154 -0.15 2.55 5.90
CA THR A 154 -0.10 1.22 5.26
C THR A 154 1.27 0.85 4.69
N GLY A 155 2.24 1.72 4.85
CA GLY A 155 3.65 1.50 4.53
C GLY A 155 4.54 1.79 5.71
N THR A 156 5.82 1.48 5.59
CA THR A 156 6.79 1.76 6.63
C THR A 156 6.97 3.28 6.81
N PRO A 157 6.80 3.81 8.02
CA PRO A 157 7.09 5.22 8.28
C PRO A 157 8.60 5.47 8.19
N GLU A 158 9.00 6.56 7.56
CA GLU A 158 10.38 7.02 7.58
C GLU A 158 10.73 7.54 8.97
N ARG A 159 11.91 7.17 9.47
CA ARG A 159 12.41 7.67 10.76
C ARG A 159 12.45 9.20 10.75
N GLY A 160 11.87 9.83 11.77
CA GLY A 160 11.80 11.29 11.89
C GLY A 160 10.74 11.95 11.01
N SER A 161 9.92 11.19 10.26
CA SER A 161 8.77 11.75 9.55
C SER A 161 7.64 12.14 10.51
N TYR A 162 6.73 13.01 10.04
CA TYR A 162 5.56 13.38 10.82
C TYR A 162 4.62 12.18 11.05
N SER A 163 4.50 11.30 10.08
CA SER A 163 3.77 10.03 10.24
C SER A 163 4.36 9.16 11.35
N ALA A 164 5.70 9.10 11.47
CA ALA A 164 6.35 8.36 12.55
C ALA A 164 6.02 8.95 13.93
N SER A 165 5.98 10.28 14.07
CA SER A 165 5.60 10.94 15.34
C SER A 165 4.13 10.67 15.69
N LEU A 166 3.21 10.77 14.73
CA LEU A 166 1.79 10.45 14.98
C LEU A 166 1.58 8.99 15.40
N MET A 167 2.38 8.06 14.87
CA MET A 167 2.33 6.66 15.31
C MET A 167 2.86 6.49 16.74
N GLN A 168 3.97 7.14 17.10
CA GLN A 168 4.51 7.12 18.47
C GLN A 168 3.51 7.71 19.48
N ASP A 169 2.77 8.74 19.08
CA ASP A 169 1.72 9.38 19.89
C ASP A 169 0.41 8.56 19.93
N GLY A 170 0.31 7.42 19.26
CA GLY A 170 -0.92 6.62 19.17
C GLY A 170 -2.05 7.26 18.36
N LYS A 171 -1.74 8.30 17.56
CA LYS A 171 -2.68 9.04 16.73
C LYS A 171 -2.82 8.51 15.31
N MET A 172 -1.92 7.62 14.90
CA MET A 172 -1.93 6.94 13.59
C MET A 172 -1.71 5.45 13.80
N GLU A 173 -2.60 4.63 13.25
CA GLU A 173 -2.49 3.18 13.28
C GLU A 173 -1.58 2.69 12.15
N TYR A 174 -0.78 1.66 12.41
CA TYR A 174 0.00 0.97 11.37
C TYR A 174 -0.66 -0.33 10.96
N LEU A 175 -0.93 -0.45 9.67
CA LEU A 175 -1.53 -1.64 9.07
C LEU A 175 -0.81 -1.99 7.78
N ARG A 176 0.15 -2.91 7.83
CA ARG A 176 0.97 -3.26 6.67
C ARG A 176 0.13 -3.70 5.48
N TYR A 177 0.34 -3.08 4.33
CA TYR A 177 -0.25 -3.50 3.05
C TYR A 177 0.82 -4.15 2.16
N PRO A 178 0.53 -5.29 1.49
CA PRO A 178 1.54 -6.07 0.77
C PRO A 178 1.90 -5.43 -0.58
N VAL A 179 3.00 -4.68 -0.64
CA VAL A 179 3.56 -4.12 -1.87
C VAL A 179 4.99 -4.58 -2.16
N HIS A 180 5.62 -5.28 -1.21
CA HIS A 180 6.95 -5.84 -1.33
C HIS A 180 6.92 -7.35 -1.10
N GLN A 181 7.98 -8.03 -1.50
CA GLN A 181 8.13 -9.45 -1.24
C GLN A 181 8.43 -9.72 0.24
N ASN A 182 7.88 -10.82 0.74
CA ASN A 182 8.28 -11.41 2.00
C ASN A 182 9.36 -12.49 1.79
N GLU A 183 9.84 -13.08 2.88
CA GLU A 183 10.87 -14.11 2.80
C GLU A 183 10.45 -15.32 1.96
N THR A 184 9.22 -15.78 2.09
CA THR A 184 8.71 -16.95 1.35
C THR A 184 8.70 -16.69 -0.16
N GLU A 185 8.27 -15.51 -0.58
CA GLU A 185 8.24 -15.10 -2.00
C GLU A 185 9.65 -14.93 -2.55
N TYR A 186 10.55 -14.33 -1.76
CA TYR A 186 11.97 -14.23 -2.11
C TYR A 186 12.62 -15.59 -2.32
N ARG A 187 12.46 -16.51 -1.36
CA ARG A 187 12.99 -17.88 -1.45
C ARG A 187 12.41 -18.64 -2.64
N ARG A 188 11.13 -18.41 -2.97
CA ARG A 188 10.52 -18.99 -4.16
C ARG A 188 11.17 -18.45 -5.44
N LEU A 189 11.38 -17.12 -5.52
CA LEU A 189 12.05 -16.48 -6.64
C LEU A 189 13.44 -17.08 -6.88
N LEU A 190 14.21 -17.33 -5.82
CA LEU A 190 15.52 -17.97 -5.92
C LEU A 190 15.44 -19.41 -6.44
N ARG A 191 14.46 -20.19 -5.99
CA ARG A 191 14.29 -21.59 -6.46
C ARG A 191 13.85 -21.68 -7.91
N GLU A 192 13.09 -20.71 -8.40
CA GLU A 192 12.55 -20.70 -9.76
C GLU A 192 13.52 -20.11 -10.80
N ASN A 193 14.66 -19.56 -10.34
CA ASN A 193 15.65 -18.89 -11.17
C ASN A 193 17.07 -19.39 -10.84
N HIS A 194 18.05 -19.05 -11.70
CA HIS A 194 19.45 -19.40 -11.55
C HIS A 194 20.32 -18.15 -11.43
N PHE A 195 20.38 -17.58 -10.22
CA PHE A 195 21.22 -16.42 -9.92
C PHE A 195 22.50 -16.87 -9.22
N SER A 196 23.68 -16.52 -9.77
CA SER A 196 24.96 -16.88 -9.15
C SER A 196 25.21 -16.11 -7.87
N ARG A 197 24.77 -14.83 -7.83
CA ARG A 197 24.92 -13.93 -6.68
C ARG A 197 23.63 -13.17 -6.43
N PRO A 198 22.66 -13.74 -5.70
CA PRO A 198 21.47 -13.00 -5.29
C PRO A 198 21.80 -12.10 -4.09
N ILE A 199 21.48 -10.82 -4.18
CA ILE A 199 21.66 -9.83 -3.11
C ILE A 199 20.27 -9.40 -2.63
N PRO A 200 19.88 -9.70 -1.37
CA PRO A 200 18.67 -9.14 -0.79
C PRO A 200 18.87 -7.63 -0.54
N TYR A 201 17.95 -6.85 -1.05
CA TYR A 201 17.96 -5.39 -0.95
C TYR A 201 16.78 -4.90 -0.09
N HIS A 202 16.89 -3.73 0.48
CA HIS A 202 15.84 -3.01 1.19
C HIS A 202 15.48 -3.59 2.58
N THR A 203 16.25 -4.54 3.11
CA THR A 203 16.07 -5.05 4.48
C THR A 203 17.40 -5.15 5.22
N PRO A 204 17.55 -4.54 6.40
CA PRO A 204 18.73 -4.72 7.24
C PRO A 204 18.76 -6.08 7.95
N ASP A 205 17.59 -6.65 8.25
CA ASP A 205 17.42 -7.76 9.20
C ASP A 205 17.06 -9.09 8.54
N PHE A 206 17.35 -9.23 7.25
CA PHE A 206 17.06 -10.46 6.55
C PHE A 206 17.98 -11.59 7.03
N SER A 207 17.44 -12.54 7.78
CA SER A 207 18.21 -13.64 8.39
C SER A 207 18.95 -14.51 7.37
N ALA A 208 18.40 -14.63 6.16
CA ALA A 208 19.01 -15.35 5.04
C ALA A 208 20.22 -14.64 4.42
N LYS A 209 20.62 -13.45 4.84
CA LYS A 209 21.84 -12.80 4.34
C LYS A 209 23.08 -13.66 4.49
N ARG A 210 23.17 -14.45 5.55
CA ARG A 210 24.31 -15.32 5.81
C ARG A 210 24.29 -16.63 4.99
N GLU A 211 23.10 -17.11 4.63
CA GLU A 211 22.95 -18.37 3.89
C GLU A 211 23.00 -18.20 2.37
N ILE A 212 22.86 -16.97 1.87
CA ILE A 212 22.76 -16.66 0.44
C ILE A 212 24.07 -16.10 -0.13
N LEU A 213 24.97 -15.62 0.73
CA LEU A 213 26.25 -15.04 0.30
C LEU A 213 27.40 -16.05 0.18
N PHE A 214 27.14 -17.34 0.41
CA PHE A 214 28.17 -18.40 0.32
C PHE A 214 27.65 -19.64 -0.37
#